data_8e0b2b316429c8e96472d556e4359728
#
_entry.id   8e0b2b316429c8e96472d556e4359728
#
_cell.length_a   1.000
_cell.length_b   1.000
_cell.length_c   1.000
_cell.angle_alpha   90.00
_cell.angle_beta   90.00
_cell.angle_gamma   90.00
#
_symmetry.space_group_name_H-M   'P 1'
#
loop_
_entity.id
_entity.type
_entity.pdbx_description
1 polymer ?
#
loop_
_entity_poly.entity_id
_entity_poly.type
_entity_poly.pdbx_seq_one_letter_code
_entity_poly.pdbx_strand_id
1 'polypeptide(L)'
;MHKLTLTAAVMAASVCPGAHAADILPLKQGIYVPANRPCKGASNAEIVNYRGGKSSFGSAQATCTIEKVTRNGNVFTVTDKCADIRTGGEIVGGPTLVTIANPTSFTRAGETYRYCGTKVQF
;
A
#
# COMPACT_ATOMS: atom_id res chain seq x y z
N MET A 1 -17.56 13.26 59.91
CA MET A 1 -16.43 12.45 59.41
C MET A 1 -16.76 12.01 58.00
N HIS A 2 -16.18 12.68 57.03
CA HIS A 2 -16.37 12.31 55.65
C HIS A 2 -15.21 11.43 55.19
N LYS A 3 -15.51 10.18 54.89
CA LYS A 3 -14.54 9.30 54.23
C LYS A 3 -14.57 9.62 52.74
N LEU A 4 -13.54 10.29 52.28
CA LEU A 4 -13.29 10.42 50.86
C LEU A 4 -12.76 9.06 50.34
N THR A 5 -13.61 8.38 49.62
CA THR A 5 -13.18 7.22 48.84
C THR A 5 -12.59 7.76 47.55
N LEU A 6 -11.28 7.73 47.47
CA LEU A 6 -10.56 7.97 46.22
C LEU A 6 -10.79 6.75 45.34
N THR A 7 -11.65 6.89 44.35
CA THR A 7 -11.76 5.90 43.30
C THR A 7 -10.59 6.13 42.33
N ALA A 8 -9.58 5.29 42.41
CA ALA A 8 -8.51 5.28 41.44
C ALA A 8 -9.13 4.81 40.12
N ALA A 9 -9.22 5.72 39.16
CA ALA A 9 -9.54 5.37 37.80
C ALA A 9 -8.34 4.64 37.22
N VAL A 10 -8.48 3.34 37.05
CA VAL A 10 -7.50 2.55 36.31
C VAL A 10 -7.67 2.89 34.83
N MET A 11 -6.79 3.70 34.31
CA MET A 11 -6.67 3.87 32.88
C MET A 11 -6.10 2.56 32.31
N ALA A 12 -6.97 1.78 31.70
CA ALA A 12 -6.52 0.67 30.87
C ALA A 12 -5.80 1.25 29.66
N ALA A 13 -4.48 1.18 29.67
CA ALA A 13 -3.70 1.43 28.48
C ALA A 13 -4.11 0.37 27.44
N SER A 14 -4.77 0.79 26.37
CA SER A 14 -5.04 -0.08 25.24
C SER A 14 -3.70 -0.39 24.60
N VAL A 15 -3.15 -1.54 24.91
CA VAL A 15 -2.01 -2.10 24.21
C VAL A 15 -2.54 -2.53 22.84
N CYS A 16 -2.11 -1.85 21.77
CA CYS A 16 -2.29 -2.37 20.42
C CYS A 16 -1.45 -3.63 20.28
N PRO A 17 -2.04 -4.85 20.24
CA PRO A 17 -1.28 -6.05 20.03
C PRO A 17 -0.79 -6.09 18.59
N GLY A 18 0.52 -6.27 18.41
CA GLY A 18 1.12 -6.48 17.12
C GLY A 18 1.59 -5.19 16.46
N ALA A 19 2.87 -4.95 16.56
CA ALA A 19 3.57 -3.94 15.76
C ALA A 19 3.69 -4.40 14.31
N HIS A 20 2.56 -4.53 13.61
CA HIS A 20 2.59 -4.47 12.16
C HIS A 20 2.65 -2.99 11.79
N ALA A 21 3.70 -2.59 11.05
CA ALA A 21 3.68 -1.29 10.42
C ALA A 21 2.36 -1.18 9.63
N ALA A 22 1.50 -0.24 10.02
CA ALA A 22 0.25 -0.01 9.31
C ALA A 22 0.60 0.28 7.84
N ASP A 23 -0.16 -0.30 6.92
CA ASP A 23 -0.01 0.00 5.50
C ASP A 23 -0.26 1.49 5.27
N ILE A 24 0.63 2.13 4.54
CA ILE A 24 0.53 3.56 4.25
C ILE A 24 -0.62 3.81 3.26
N LEU A 25 -0.81 2.91 2.30
CA LEU A 25 -1.90 2.98 1.34
C LEU A 25 -3.04 2.05 1.77
N PRO A 26 -4.31 2.48 1.68
CA PRO A 26 -5.46 1.67 2.08
C PRO A 26 -5.83 0.62 1.03
N LEU A 27 -4.87 -0.19 0.64
CA LEU A 27 -5.00 -1.24 -0.36
C LEU A 27 -4.72 -2.61 0.26
N LYS A 28 -5.46 -3.60 -0.21
CA LYS A 28 -5.19 -4.99 0.13
C LYS A 28 -3.88 -5.45 -0.51
N GLN A 29 -3.06 -6.14 0.26
CA GLN A 29 -1.79 -6.69 -0.24
C GLN A 29 -2.04 -7.78 -1.27
N GLY A 30 -1.28 -7.75 -2.35
CA GLY A 30 -1.35 -8.75 -3.40
C GLY A 30 -1.09 -8.19 -4.79
N ILE A 31 -1.59 -8.93 -5.75
CA ILE A 31 -1.39 -8.67 -7.18
C ILE A 31 -2.55 -7.87 -7.74
N TYR A 32 -2.21 -6.86 -8.52
CA TYR A 32 -3.15 -6.02 -9.26
C TYR A 32 -2.82 -6.08 -10.74
N VAL A 33 -3.84 -6.10 -11.57
CA VAL A 33 -3.70 -6.04 -13.04
C VAL A 33 -4.60 -4.95 -13.60
N PRO A 34 -4.31 -4.43 -14.80
CA PRO A 34 -5.22 -3.51 -15.47
C PRO A 34 -6.64 -4.08 -15.53
N ALA A 35 -7.65 -3.26 -15.23
CA ALA A 35 -9.04 -3.70 -15.11
C ALA A 35 -9.61 -4.34 -16.40
N ASN A 36 -9.01 -3.99 -17.56
CA ASN A 36 -9.40 -4.56 -18.85
C ASN A 36 -8.66 -5.88 -19.21
N ARG A 37 -7.83 -6.38 -18.28
CA ARG A 37 -7.08 -7.62 -18.47
C ARG A 37 -7.60 -8.71 -17.53
N PRO A 38 -7.53 -10.00 -17.94
CA PRO A 38 -7.81 -11.10 -17.03
C PRO A 38 -6.68 -11.25 -16.00
N CYS A 39 -7.01 -11.74 -14.80
CA CYS A 39 -6.01 -12.07 -13.79
C CYS A 39 -5.08 -13.18 -14.27
N LYS A 40 -5.62 -14.19 -14.94
CA LYS A 40 -4.85 -15.29 -15.48
C LYS A 40 -4.17 -14.89 -16.78
N GLY A 41 -2.86 -15.11 -16.84
CA GLY A 41 -2.08 -14.84 -18.06
C GLY A 41 -1.72 -13.38 -18.28
N ALA A 42 -1.90 -12.51 -17.29
CA ALA A 42 -1.40 -11.14 -17.39
C ALA A 42 0.13 -11.13 -17.47
N SER A 43 0.67 -10.27 -18.32
CA SER A 43 2.12 -10.19 -18.50
C SER A 43 2.80 -9.56 -17.29
N ASN A 44 4.08 -9.93 -17.06
CA ASN A 44 4.88 -9.35 -15.98
C ASN A 44 5.00 -7.81 -16.05
N ALA A 45 4.93 -7.25 -17.26
CA ALA A 45 4.96 -5.81 -17.47
C ALA A 45 3.68 -5.11 -17.00
N GLU A 46 2.56 -5.82 -16.92
CA GLU A 46 1.26 -5.28 -16.54
C GLU A 46 0.95 -5.50 -15.06
N ILE A 47 1.59 -6.46 -14.41
CA ILE A 47 1.34 -6.83 -13.03
C ILE A 47 1.96 -5.81 -12.09
N VAL A 48 1.16 -5.36 -11.12
CA VAL A 48 1.61 -4.55 -10.00
C VAL A 48 1.49 -5.38 -8.73
N ASN A 49 2.56 -5.43 -7.96
CA ASN A 49 2.58 -6.10 -6.66
C ASN A 49 2.61 -5.07 -5.54
N TYR A 50 1.58 -5.07 -4.70
CA TYR A 50 1.52 -4.25 -3.50
C TYR A 50 1.78 -5.12 -2.27
N ARG A 51 2.88 -4.86 -1.58
CA ARG A 51 3.34 -5.66 -0.43
C ARG A 51 2.97 -5.07 0.92
N GLY A 52 2.40 -3.87 0.94
CA GLY A 52 2.03 -3.21 2.19
C GLY A 52 3.20 -2.55 2.93
N GLY A 53 2.94 -2.07 4.14
CA GLY A 53 3.92 -1.33 4.93
C GLY A 53 4.41 -0.07 4.22
N LYS A 54 5.71 0.12 4.14
CA LYS A 54 6.36 1.21 3.41
C LYS A 54 6.59 0.88 1.93
N SER A 55 6.19 -0.31 1.46
CA SER A 55 6.33 -0.68 0.07
C SER A 55 5.35 0.10 -0.79
N SER A 56 5.82 0.55 -1.95
CA SER A 56 4.98 1.12 -2.99
C SER A 56 4.64 0.04 -4.03
N PHE A 57 4.13 0.49 -5.16
CA PHE A 57 3.75 -0.39 -6.25
C PHE A 57 4.98 -0.99 -6.92
N GLY A 58 5.32 -2.21 -6.55
CA GLY A 58 6.40 -2.96 -7.17
C GLY A 58 5.96 -3.65 -8.46
N SER A 59 6.95 -4.17 -9.17
CA SER A 59 6.76 -5.00 -10.36
C SER A 59 7.70 -6.21 -10.30
N ALA A 60 7.68 -7.05 -11.34
CA ALA A 60 8.65 -8.12 -11.46
C ALA A 60 10.09 -7.63 -11.61
N GLN A 61 10.31 -6.36 -11.93
CA GLN A 61 11.61 -5.79 -12.27
C GLN A 61 12.11 -4.72 -11.31
N ALA A 62 11.24 -4.20 -10.44
CA ALA A 62 11.60 -3.10 -9.54
C ALA A 62 10.96 -3.25 -8.17
N THR A 63 11.73 -2.93 -7.15
CA THR A 63 11.26 -2.78 -5.78
C THR A 63 11.18 -1.30 -5.43
N CYS A 64 10.03 -0.86 -4.95
CA CYS A 64 9.78 0.54 -4.61
C CYS A 64 9.46 0.72 -3.13
N THR A 65 9.99 1.77 -2.54
CA THR A 65 9.75 2.16 -1.15
C THR A 65 9.15 3.55 -1.11
N ILE A 66 8.10 3.73 -0.33
CA ILE A 66 7.45 5.05 -0.16
C ILE A 66 8.34 5.93 0.72
N GLU A 67 8.69 7.11 0.22
CA GLU A 67 9.39 8.13 0.97
C GLU A 67 8.44 9.16 1.57
N LYS A 68 7.39 9.53 0.82
CA LYS A 68 6.42 10.53 1.22
C LYS A 68 5.06 10.24 0.62
N VAL A 69 4.02 10.41 1.42
CA VAL A 69 2.63 10.37 0.95
C VAL A 69 1.90 11.58 1.48
N THR A 70 1.19 12.27 0.60
CA THR A 70 0.18 13.25 0.98
C THR A 70 -1.17 12.79 0.46
N ARG A 71 -2.22 13.09 1.22
CA ARG A 71 -3.58 12.64 0.91
C ARG A 71 -4.54 13.82 0.83
N ASN A 72 -5.36 13.82 -0.21
CA ASN A 72 -6.50 14.72 -0.33
C ASN A 72 -7.73 13.89 -0.75
N GLY A 73 -8.62 13.61 0.20
CA GLY A 73 -9.74 12.70 -0.04
C GLY A 73 -9.26 11.30 -0.42
N ASN A 74 -9.64 10.82 -1.58
CA ASN A 74 -9.23 9.51 -2.13
C ASN A 74 -7.99 9.59 -3.02
N VAL A 75 -7.41 10.77 -3.18
CA VAL A 75 -6.22 10.98 -4.00
C VAL A 75 -4.99 11.03 -3.13
N PHE A 76 -4.06 10.12 -3.39
CA PHE A 76 -2.77 10.02 -2.72
C PHE A 76 -1.68 10.47 -3.67
N THR A 77 -0.86 11.40 -3.22
CA THR A 77 0.38 11.75 -3.92
C THR A 77 1.50 10.96 -3.30
N VAL A 78 2.02 9.99 -4.03
CA VAL A 78 3.04 9.05 -3.58
C VAL A 78 4.37 9.42 -4.19
N THR A 79 5.34 9.73 -3.34
CA THR A 79 6.74 9.86 -3.74
C THR A 79 7.48 8.62 -3.28
N ASP A 80 8.01 7.87 -4.23
CA ASP A 80 8.72 6.63 -3.94
C ASP A 80 10.13 6.61 -4.55
N LYS A 81 10.92 5.69 -4.03
CA LYS A 81 12.25 5.37 -4.51
C LYS A 81 12.25 3.92 -4.97
N CYS A 82 12.59 3.71 -6.23
CA CYS A 82 12.63 2.38 -6.82
C CYS A 82 14.06 1.97 -7.17
N ALA A 83 14.32 0.67 -7.09
CA ALA A 83 15.57 0.07 -7.52
C ALA A 83 15.30 -1.09 -8.46
N ASP A 84 16.10 -1.21 -9.51
CA ASP A 84 16.08 -2.35 -10.41
C ASP A 84 16.56 -3.60 -9.66
N ILE A 85 15.77 -4.67 -9.69
CA ILE A 85 16.09 -5.91 -8.98
C ILE A 85 17.37 -6.57 -9.51
N ARG A 86 17.65 -6.43 -10.80
CA ARG A 86 18.81 -7.07 -11.45
C ARG A 86 20.11 -6.35 -11.20
N THR A 87 20.09 -5.01 -11.20
CA THR A 87 21.31 -4.19 -11.14
C THR A 87 21.48 -3.48 -9.80
N GLY A 88 20.42 -3.35 -8.99
CA GLY A 88 20.40 -2.52 -7.80
C GLY A 88 20.41 -1.02 -8.10
N GLY A 89 20.38 -0.64 -9.39
CA GLY A 89 20.41 0.76 -9.80
C GLY A 89 19.12 1.49 -9.46
N GLU A 90 19.26 2.75 -9.05
CA GLU A 90 18.11 3.61 -8.74
C GLU A 90 17.33 3.96 -10.01
N ILE A 91 16.01 3.79 -9.92
CA ILE A 91 15.08 4.23 -10.96
C ILE A 91 14.48 5.55 -10.49
N VAL A 92 14.81 6.64 -11.18
CA VAL A 92 14.30 7.97 -10.85
C VAL A 92 12.87 8.09 -11.32
N GLY A 93 11.96 8.36 -10.36
CA GLY A 93 10.56 8.68 -10.64
C GLY A 93 10.16 9.95 -9.91
N GLY A 94 9.16 10.65 -10.42
CA GLY A 94 8.52 11.77 -9.73
C GLY A 94 7.36 11.31 -8.86
N PRO A 95 6.70 12.25 -8.15
CA PRO A 95 5.48 11.95 -7.43
C PRO A 95 4.39 11.43 -8.37
N THR A 96 3.66 10.41 -7.93
CA THR A 96 2.58 9.80 -8.69
C THR A 96 1.25 10.01 -7.96
N LEU A 97 0.23 10.42 -8.69
CA LEU A 97 -1.13 10.52 -8.17
C LEU A 97 -1.81 9.15 -8.27
N VAL A 98 -2.32 8.68 -7.14
CA VAL A 98 -3.04 7.41 -7.05
C VAL A 98 -4.40 7.66 -6.41
N THR A 99 -5.46 7.32 -7.11
CA THR A 99 -6.82 7.41 -6.58
C THR A 99 -7.24 6.05 -6.04
N ILE A 100 -7.59 6.00 -4.75
CA ILE A 100 -7.98 4.76 -4.07
C ILE A 100 -9.37 4.98 -3.45
N ALA A 101 -10.41 4.47 -4.10
CA ALA A 101 -11.77 4.56 -3.62
C ALA A 101 -12.20 3.35 -2.78
N ASN A 102 -11.52 2.21 -2.93
CA ASN A 102 -11.78 0.97 -2.18
C ASN A 102 -10.50 0.14 -2.06
N PRO A 103 -10.45 -0.86 -1.13
CA PRO A 103 -9.24 -1.60 -0.85
C PRO A 103 -8.73 -2.53 -1.96
N THR A 104 -9.52 -2.76 -3.01
CA THR A 104 -9.20 -3.74 -4.05
C THR A 104 -9.07 -3.15 -5.46
N SER A 105 -8.99 -1.82 -5.54
CA SER A 105 -8.89 -1.11 -6.82
C SER A 105 -8.17 0.21 -6.65
N PHE A 106 -7.41 0.61 -7.65
CA PHE A 106 -6.83 1.94 -7.70
C PHE A 106 -6.68 2.42 -9.14
N THR A 107 -6.60 3.74 -9.30
CA THR A 107 -6.34 4.37 -10.60
C THR A 107 -5.01 5.13 -10.52
N ARG A 108 -4.15 4.90 -11.49
CA ARG A 108 -2.84 5.52 -11.61
C ARG A 108 -2.53 5.79 -13.07
N ALA A 109 -2.06 6.99 -13.37
CA ALA A 109 -1.72 7.40 -14.75
C ALA A 109 -2.86 7.14 -15.76
N GLY A 110 -4.11 7.39 -15.34
CA GLY A 110 -5.29 7.18 -16.19
C GLY A 110 -5.72 5.73 -16.37
N GLU A 111 -5.07 4.79 -15.71
CA GLU A 111 -5.38 3.37 -15.80
C GLU A 111 -5.89 2.82 -14.47
N THR A 112 -6.99 2.06 -14.51
CA THR A 112 -7.56 1.42 -13.33
C THR A 112 -7.04 -0.01 -13.22
N TYR A 113 -6.63 -0.37 -12.01
CA TYR A 113 -6.12 -1.68 -11.63
C TYR A 113 -7.08 -2.37 -10.68
N ARG A 114 -7.19 -3.68 -10.79
CA ARG A 114 -8.02 -4.51 -9.92
C ARG A 114 -7.21 -5.62 -9.25
N TYR A 115 -7.68 -6.01 -8.09
CA TYR A 115 -7.05 -7.05 -7.28
C TYR A 115 -7.23 -8.45 -7.88
N CYS A 116 -6.18 -9.22 -7.91
CA CYS A 116 -6.14 -10.57 -8.47
C CYS A 116 -5.62 -11.63 -7.49
N GLY A 117 -5.66 -11.36 -6.18
CA GLY A 117 -5.20 -12.30 -5.18
C GLY A 117 -3.73 -12.11 -4.81
N THR A 118 -3.18 -13.05 -4.06
CA THR A 118 -1.84 -12.96 -3.50
C THR A 118 -0.76 -13.61 -4.36
N LYS A 119 -1.16 -14.29 -5.42
CA LYS A 119 -0.26 -15.03 -6.31
C LYS A 119 -0.52 -14.69 -7.77
N VAL A 120 0.56 -14.65 -8.56
CA VAL A 120 0.45 -14.54 -10.02
C VAL A 120 -0.26 -15.77 -10.57
N GLN A 121 -1.21 -15.55 -11.47
CA GLN A 121 -1.97 -16.61 -12.13
C GLN A 121 -1.44 -16.80 -13.56
N PHE A 122 -1.10 -18.02 -13.88
CA PHE A 122 -0.61 -18.43 -15.20
C PHE A 122 -1.70 -19.07 -16.07
#